data_5ccca0a9c9d40c7f476d4359565ea58f
#
_entry.id   5ccca0a9c9d40c7f476d4359565ea58f
#
_cell.length_a   1.000
_cell.length_b   1.000
_cell.length_c   1.000
_cell.angle_alpha   90.00
_cell.angle_beta   90.00
_cell.angle_gamma   90.00
#
_symmetry.space_group_name_H-M   'P 1'
#
loop_
_entity.id
_entity.type
_entity.pdbx_description
1 polymer ?
#
loop_
_entity_poly.entity_id
_entity_poly.type
_entity_poly.pdbx_seq_one_letter_code
_entity_poly.pdbx_strand_id
1 'polypeptide(L)'
;MDELKVADKNTPYWWEAAPVRPLPPQPLAKRLDVAIVGAGYAGLSAGLVLAREGRTVAAFDSMNPGEGASTRNGGITSGSIRPDYATITRRFGEAKALAIEAEGKLAREFLYDLIRTEALDCDFKLVGRFTGAIGYDQYEKMARGAEALAKRLGIESYAVPHAEQGNYIGTDFYRGGTVRMDIGGLHPAKFHAELLRVALASGLTVHSRTPVISIEKDGSGFRVATSAGTVQARQVLVCTNGYTDTAAPFLRRRLVPVRSRIIATEELPPELMTRLMPKLMMMGENRELGFYYRPSPDGTRILLGGRDSSRGNSDPTAPTLRLRNGLVELFPELGKVRFSHSWFGNVAMNRDMLPRIFEKDGIVYATGFCGSGVVWAPWVGTRAAYKLMGRAPEASTAFDFRPPASIPFYRGDPWFLPAIIKGYGLQDKIAWWRARR
;
A
#
# COMPACT_ATOMS: atom_id res chain seq x y z
N MET A 1 -16.52 -29.55 -20.54
CA MET A 1 -15.48 -28.52 -20.75
C MET A 1 -15.08 -28.07 -19.36
N ASP A 2 -13.92 -28.54 -18.89
CA ASP A 2 -13.38 -28.07 -17.63
C ASP A 2 -13.24 -26.54 -17.73
N GLU A 3 -13.95 -25.80 -16.86
CA GLU A 3 -13.72 -24.37 -16.68
C GLU A 3 -12.22 -24.21 -16.36
N LEU A 4 -11.49 -23.59 -17.27
CA LEU A 4 -10.08 -23.25 -17.07
C LEU A 4 -9.96 -22.45 -15.79
N LYS A 5 -9.63 -23.11 -14.69
CA LYS A 5 -9.26 -22.43 -13.44
C LYS A 5 -8.08 -21.54 -13.75
N VAL A 6 -8.30 -20.25 -13.76
CA VAL A 6 -7.27 -19.24 -14.10
C VAL A 6 -6.23 -19.12 -12.98
N ALA A 7 -6.60 -19.50 -11.75
CA ALA A 7 -5.72 -19.68 -10.60
C ALA A 7 -6.33 -20.72 -9.65
N ASP A 8 -5.49 -21.44 -8.89
CA ASP A 8 -5.94 -22.50 -8.00
C ASP A 8 -6.70 -21.93 -6.77
N LYS A 9 -6.26 -20.77 -6.25
CA LYS A 9 -6.81 -20.11 -5.06
C LYS A 9 -7.09 -18.62 -5.30
N ASN A 10 -8.21 -18.14 -4.72
CA ASN A 10 -8.60 -16.72 -4.75
C ASN A 10 -8.27 -15.98 -3.44
N THR A 11 -7.55 -16.63 -2.53
CA THR A 11 -7.04 -16.06 -1.29
C THR A 11 -5.63 -15.51 -1.48
N PRO A 12 -5.18 -14.54 -0.67
CA PRO A 12 -3.79 -14.09 -0.71
C PRO A 12 -2.78 -15.21 -0.49
N TYR A 13 -1.76 -15.30 -1.33
CA TYR A 13 -0.61 -16.19 -1.15
C TYR A 13 0.02 -16.05 0.25
N TRP A 14 0.06 -14.84 0.75
CA TRP A 14 0.60 -14.52 2.07
C TRP A 14 -0.07 -15.24 3.24
N TRP A 15 -1.33 -15.65 3.08
CA TRP A 15 -2.10 -16.30 4.13
C TRP A 15 -1.77 -17.78 4.31
N GLU A 16 -0.98 -18.36 3.41
CA GLU A 16 -0.46 -19.73 3.60
C GLU A 16 0.54 -19.78 4.76
N ALA A 17 1.47 -18.81 4.82
CA ALA A 17 2.49 -18.74 5.87
C ALA A 17 1.99 -18.01 7.13
N ALA A 18 1.12 -17.01 6.98
CA ALA A 18 0.58 -16.21 8.09
C ALA A 18 -0.94 -15.99 7.89
N PRO A 19 -1.77 -16.96 8.29
CA PRO A 19 -3.21 -16.90 8.09
C PRO A 19 -3.83 -15.79 8.95
N VAL A 20 -4.72 -15.01 8.34
CA VAL A 20 -5.51 -13.99 9.05
C VAL A 20 -6.64 -14.68 9.80
N ARG A 21 -6.68 -14.51 11.12
CA ARG A 21 -7.65 -15.16 12.02
C ARG A 21 -8.34 -14.11 12.90
N PRO A 22 -9.59 -14.39 13.36
CA PRO A 22 -10.20 -13.56 14.39
C PRO A 22 -9.41 -13.69 15.69
N LEU A 23 -9.34 -12.59 16.44
CA LEU A 23 -8.84 -12.62 17.81
C LEU A 23 -9.94 -13.14 18.76
N PRO A 24 -9.56 -13.70 19.90
CA PRO A 24 -10.51 -14.04 20.95
C PRO A 24 -11.36 -12.82 21.34
N PRO A 25 -12.67 -12.99 21.53
CA PRO A 25 -13.53 -11.90 21.97
C PRO A 25 -13.04 -11.27 23.28
N GLN A 26 -13.04 -9.94 23.32
CA GLN A 26 -12.68 -9.17 24.51
C GLN A 26 -13.90 -8.35 24.97
N PRO A 27 -14.09 -8.14 26.28
CA PRO A 27 -15.13 -7.25 26.79
C PRO A 27 -14.92 -5.83 26.25
N LEU A 28 -16.02 -5.15 25.91
CA LEU A 28 -15.95 -3.75 25.55
C LEU A 28 -15.64 -2.88 26.78
N ALA A 29 -14.60 -2.09 26.69
CA ALA A 29 -14.33 -1.06 27.70
C ALA A 29 -15.43 0.02 27.64
N LYS A 30 -15.97 0.42 28.77
CA LYS A 30 -16.99 1.49 28.84
C LYS A 30 -16.41 2.85 28.40
N ARG A 31 -15.14 3.10 28.71
CA ARG A 31 -14.43 4.37 28.43
C ARG A 31 -13.04 4.08 27.88
N LEU A 32 -12.65 4.88 26.88
CA LEU A 32 -11.34 4.84 26.23
C LEU A 32 -10.75 6.25 26.18
N ASP A 33 -9.44 6.36 26.24
CA ASP A 33 -8.76 7.59 25.85
C ASP A 33 -8.85 7.77 24.34
N VAL A 34 -8.60 6.68 23.56
CA VAL A 34 -8.66 6.71 22.11
C VAL A 34 -9.37 5.48 21.56
N ALA A 35 -10.37 5.70 20.71
CA ALA A 35 -10.97 4.67 19.87
C ALA A 35 -10.36 4.75 18.46
N ILE A 36 -9.80 3.64 17.97
CA ILE A 36 -9.22 3.54 16.61
C ILE A 36 -10.17 2.74 15.73
N VAL A 37 -10.50 3.28 14.56
CA VAL A 37 -11.32 2.58 13.56
C VAL A 37 -10.42 2.00 12.47
N GLY A 38 -10.29 0.66 12.47
CA GLY A 38 -9.42 -0.12 11.60
C GLY A 38 -8.13 -0.59 12.29
N ALA A 39 -7.88 -1.91 12.25
CA ALA A 39 -6.71 -2.57 12.81
C ALA A 39 -5.72 -3.06 11.71
N GLY A 40 -5.56 -2.25 10.66
CA GLY A 40 -4.48 -2.39 9.67
C GLY A 40 -3.17 -1.75 10.16
N TYR A 41 -2.16 -1.66 9.29
CA TYR A 41 -0.85 -1.10 9.65
C TYR A 41 -0.93 0.26 10.35
N ALA A 42 -1.75 1.20 9.86
CA ALA A 42 -1.86 2.54 10.44
C ALA A 42 -2.48 2.51 11.85
N GLY A 43 -3.58 1.77 12.03
CA GLY A 43 -4.26 1.67 13.32
C GLY A 43 -3.41 0.94 14.36
N LEU A 44 -2.73 -0.14 13.97
CA LEU A 44 -1.82 -0.88 14.87
C LEU A 44 -0.60 -0.04 15.28
N SER A 45 0.01 0.68 14.33
CA SER A 45 1.16 1.55 14.64
C SER A 45 0.77 2.70 15.56
N ALA A 46 -0.40 3.31 15.33
CA ALA A 46 -0.93 4.33 16.24
C ALA A 46 -1.26 3.74 17.62
N GLY A 47 -1.94 2.59 17.65
CA GLY A 47 -2.32 1.91 18.88
C GLY A 47 -1.12 1.48 19.71
N LEU A 48 -0.05 0.99 19.07
CA LEU A 48 1.22 0.65 19.69
C LEU A 48 1.82 1.85 20.45
N VAL A 49 1.94 2.99 19.78
CA VAL A 49 2.49 4.21 20.38
C VAL A 49 1.61 4.67 21.54
N LEU A 50 0.30 4.77 21.35
CA LEU A 50 -0.64 5.24 22.37
C LEU A 50 -0.66 4.33 23.60
N ALA A 51 -0.64 3.01 23.39
CA ALA A 51 -0.62 2.05 24.50
C ALA A 51 0.67 2.13 25.31
N ARG A 52 1.83 2.27 24.65
CA ARG A 52 3.13 2.49 25.33
C ARG A 52 3.21 3.78 26.14
N GLU A 53 2.42 4.77 25.77
CA GLU A 53 2.27 6.04 26.50
C GLU A 53 1.18 5.97 27.59
N GLY A 54 0.75 4.76 27.95
CA GLY A 54 -0.21 4.53 29.04
C GLY A 54 -1.65 4.94 28.73
N ARG A 55 -2.02 5.14 27.46
CA ARG A 55 -3.40 5.45 27.08
C ARG A 55 -4.25 4.18 27.03
N THR A 56 -5.49 4.30 27.49
CA THR A 56 -6.49 3.23 27.31
C THR A 56 -7.00 3.27 25.86
N VAL A 57 -6.56 2.32 25.04
CA VAL A 57 -6.80 2.32 23.58
C VAL A 57 -7.45 1.02 23.11
N ALA A 58 -8.48 1.13 22.28
CA ALA A 58 -9.04 0.00 21.57
C ALA A 58 -9.15 0.28 20.06
N ALA A 59 -8.80 -0.72 19.24
CA ALA A 59 -9.03 -0.70 17.80
C ALA A 59 -10.18 -1.63 17.43
N PHE A 60 -11.08 -1.13 16.57
CA PHE A 60 -12.25 -1.84 16.08
C PHE A 60 -12.09 -2.11 14.59
N ASP A 61 -12.13 -3.38 14.18
CA ASP A 61 -12.07 -3.75 12.76
C ASP A 61 -13.36 -4.45 12.33
N SER A 62 -13.88 -4.07 11.18
CA SER A 62 -15.08 -4.68 10.61
C SER A 62 -14.85 -6.09 10.09
N MET A 63 -13.59 -6.45 9.86
CA MET A 63 -13.10 -7.76 9.45
C MET A 63 -12.18 -8.35 10.52
N ASN A 64 -11.46 -9.40 10.19
CA ASN A 64 -10.32 -9.80 11.02
C ASN A 64 -9.20 -8.77 10.89
N PRO A 65 -8.41 -8.50 11.94
CA PRO A 65 -7.30 -7.56 11.87
C PRO A 65 -6.35 -7.91 10.72
N GLY A 66 -6.11 -6.95 9.84
CA GLY A 66 -5.25 -7.14 8.67
C GLY A 66 -5.91 -7.75 7.44
N GLU A 67 -7.13 -8.25 7.50
CA GLU A 67 -7.82 -8.87 6.37
C GLU A 67 -8.04 -7.91 5.19
N GLY A 68 -7.98 -6.60 5.43
CA GLY A 68 -7.99 -5.56 4.41
C GLY A 68 -6.68 -5.46 3.63
N ALA A 69 -6.30 -4.23 3.22
CA ALA A 69 -5.12 -3.98 2.39
C ALA A 69 -3.79 -4.42 3.03
N SER A 70 -3.71 -4.49 4.35
CA SER A 70 -2.45 -4.73 5.07
C SER A 70 -1.84 -6.09 4.78
N THR A 71 -2.64 -7.13 4.55
CA THR A 71 -2.13 -8.47 4.21
C THR A 71 -2.38 -8.86 2.76
N ARG A 72 -2.88 -7.94 1.92
CA ARG A 72 -3.21 -8.20 0.51
C ARG A 72 -2.28 -7.48 -0.47
N ASN A 73 -1.36 -6.67 0.02
CA ASN A 73 -0.43 -5.88 -0.80
C ASN A 73 0.78 -6.70 -1.29
N GLY A 74 1.61 -6.10 -2.15
CA GLY A 74 2.80 -6.76 -2.72
C GLY A 74 4.03 -6.76 -1.81
N GLY A 75 3.99 -6.15 -0.62
CA GLY A 75 5.12 -6.14 0.32
C GLY A 75 6.31 -5.29 -0.11
N ILE A 76 6.17 -4.41 -1.09
CA ILE A 76 7.26 -3.55 -1.58
C ILE A 76 7.33 -2.27 -0.73
N THR A 77 8.50 -1.98 -0.15
CA THR A 77 8.72 -0.85 0.76
C THR A 77 9.11 0.43 0.02
N SER A 78 8.31 0.84 -0.99
CA SER A 78 8.70 1.96 -1.85
C SER A 78 8.64 3.33 -1.14
N GLY A 79 7.64 3.60 -0.33
CA GLY A 79 7.44 4.92 0.27
C GLY A 79 7.37 6.06 -0.75
N SER A 80 7.01 5.74 -1.99
CA SER A 80 6.87 6.73 -3.06
C SER A 80 5.46 7.33 -3.05
N ILE A 81 5.35 8.56 -3.56
CA ILE A 81 4.08 9.16 -3.91
C ILE A 81 3.83 9.03 -5.42
N ARG A 82 2.58 9.17 -5.84
CA ARG A 82 2.20 9.06 -7.27
C ARG A 82 2.66 10.22 -8.13
N PRO A 83 2.45 11.50 -7.73
CA PRO A 83 2.93 12.64 -8.51
C PRO A 83 4.45 12.68 -8.53
N ASP A 84 5.04 12.99 -9.67
CA ASP A 84 6.49 13.24 -9.79
C ASP A 84 6.90 14.56 -9.10
N TYR A 85 8.20 14.69 -8.84
CA TYR A 85 8.78 15.87 -8.15
C TYR A 85 8.38 17.17 -8.85
N ALA A 86 8.46 17.24 -10.18
CA ALA A 86 8.11 18.43 -10.94
C ALA A 86 6.62 18.80 -10.79
N THR A 87 5.74 17.81 -10.71
CA THR A 87 4.30 18.03 -10.47
C THR A 87 4.04 18.56 -9.07
N ILE A 88 4.73 18.03 -8.05
CA ILE A 88 4.61 18.53 -6.67
C ILE A 88 5.19 19.93 -6.55
N THR A 89 6.36 20.20 -7.14
CA THR A 89 6.97 21.54 -7.16
C THR A 89 6.03 22.56 -7.77
N ARG A 90 5.40 22.24 -8.91
CA ARG A 90 4.44 23.14 -9.57
C ARG A 90 3.18 23.40 -8.73
N ARG A 91 2.73 22.42 -7.92
CA ARG A 91 1.53 22.53 -7.08
C ARG A 91 1.77 23.24 -5.75
N PHE A 92 2.91 23.01 -5.13
CA PHE A 92 3.14 23.36 -3.72
C PHE A 92 4.45 24.12 -3.47
N GLY A 93 5.26 24.36 -4.50
CA GLY A 93 6.58 24.97 -4.40
C GLY A 93 7.68 23.95 -4.10
N GLU A 94 8.92 24.36 -4.35
CA GLU A 94 10.10 23.48 -4.27
C GLU A 94 10.37 23.00 -2.83
N ALA A 95 10.27 23.89 -1.85
CA ALA A 95 10.49 23.53 -0.44
C ALA A 95 9.55 22.41 0.03
N LYS A 96 8.25 22.47 -0.35
CA LYS A 96 7.28 21.43 0.00
C LYS A 96 7.53 20.13 -0.77
N ALA A 97 7.96 20.23 -2.04
CA ALA A 97 8.32 19.07 -2.84
C ALA A 97 9.50 18.31 -2.24
N LEU A 98 10.55 19.04 -1.84
CA LEU A 98 11.72 18.47 -1.17
C LEU A 98 11.34 17.84 0.17
N ALA A 99 10.52 18.51 0.98
CA ALA A 99 10.06 17.99 2.26
C ALA A 99 9.30 16.65 2.10
N ILE A 100 8.40 16.55 1.11
CA ILE A 100 7.65 15.32 0.81
C ILE A 100 8.59 14.20 0.34
N GLU A 101 9.57 14.50 -0.51
CA GLU A 101 10.52 13.51 -1.01
C GLU A 101 11.45 13.02 0.11
N ALA A 102 11.93 13.93 0.96
CA ALA A 102 12.71 13.61 2.15
C ALA A 102 11.93 12.78 3.17
N GLU A 103 10.67 13.10 3.40
CA GLU A 103 9.82 12.31 4.30
C GLU A 103 9.62 10.87 3.80
N GLY A 104 9.62 10.66 2.48
CA GLY A 104 9.62 9.31 1.91
C GLY A 104 10.85 8.49 2.31
N LYS A 105 12.02 9.11 2.43
CA LYS A 105 13.24 8.48 2.96
C LYS A 105 13.08 8.19 4.45
N LEU A 106 12.70 9.18 5.24
CA LEU A 106 12.50 9.03 6.69
C LEU A 106 11.47 7.94 7.04
N ALA A 107 10.39 7.85 6.29
CA ALA A 107 9.36 6.85 6.50
C ALA A 107 9.85 5.42 6.21
N ARG A 108 10.74 5.23 5.22
CA ARG A 108 11.40 3.92 4.99
C ARG A 108 12.36 3.59 6.10
N GLU A 109 13.22 4.52 6.48
CA GLU A 109 14.17 4.34 7.59
C GLU A 109 13.42 3.99 8.87
N PHE A 110 12.34 4.70 9.20
CA PHE A 110 11.46 4.38 10.32
C PHE A 110 10.89 2.96 10.24
N LEU A 111 10.40 2.53 9.08
CA LEU A 111 9.88 1.16 8.91
C LEU A 111 10.97 0.12 9.15
N TYR A 112 12.17 0.33 8.64
CA TYR A 112 13.28 -0.60 8.78
C TYR A 112 13.78 -0.66 10.23
N ASP A 113 13.82 0.49 10.89
CA ASP A 113 14.12 0.57 12.31
C ASP A 113 13.05 -0.11 13.17
N LEU A 114 11.78 0.07 12.85
CA LEU A 114 10.68 -0.62 13.53
C LEU A 114 10.82 -2.15 13.41
N ILE A 115 11.08 -2.66 12.20
CA ILE A 115 11.30 -4.09 11.97
C ILE A 115 12.48 -4.59 12.81
N ARG A 116 13.58 -3.87 12.83
CA ARG A 116 14.80 -4.24 13.56
C ARG A 116 14.62 -4.16 15.06
N THR A 117 14.10 -3.04 15.58
CA THR A 117 14.00 -2.78 17.03
C THR A 117 12.93 -3.64 17.71
N GLU A 118 11.84 -3.93 17.01
CA GLU A 118 10.79 -4.82 17.51
C GLU A 118 11.03 -6.30 17.17
N ALA A 119 12.15 -6.59 16.51
CA ALA A 119 12.51 -7.96 16.05
C ALA A 119 11.37 -8.65 15.28
N LEU A 120 10.74 -7.91 14.35
CA LEU A 120 9.59 -8.41 13.59
C LEU A 120 10.05 -9.42 12.52
N ASP A 121 9.69 -10.70 12.68
CA ASP A 121 9.95 -11.74 11.67
C ASP A 121 8.96 -11.62 10.50
N CYS A 122 9.38 -10.91 9.46
CA CYS A 122 8.54 -10.63 8.31
C CYS A 122 9.24 -10.84 6.96
N ASP A 123 10.27 -11.66 6.90
CA ASP A 123 11.07 -11.96 5.69
C ASP A 123 11.56 -10.66 4.99
N PHE A 124 11.86 -9.62 5.75
CA PHE A 124 12.33 -8.36 5.18
C PHE A 124 13.71 -8.48 4.57
N LYS A 125 13.84 -8.02 3.31
CA LYS A 125 15.13 -7.96 2.58
C LYS A 125 15.25 -6.61 1.88
N LEU A 126 16.34 -5.89 2.14
CA LEU A 126 16.68 -4.65 1.44
C LEU A 126 17.52 -4.99 0.19
N VAL A 127 16.84 -5.30 -0.90
CA VAL A 127 17.44 -5.81 -2.14
C VAL A 127 17.42 -4.82 -3.30
N GLY A 128 16.89 -3.62 -3.07
CA GLY A 128 16.68 -2.62 -4.11
C GLY A 128 15.45 -2.89 -4.98
N ARG A 129 15.18 -1.91 -5.84
CA ARG A 129 14.11 -1.97 -6.83
C ARG A 129 14.61 -1.51 -8.19
N PHE A 130 14.42 -2.35 -9.21
CA PHE A 130 14.54 -1.96 -10.61
C PHE A 130 13.19 -1.47 -11.13
N THR A 131 13.18 -0.36 -11.88
CA THR A 131 12.01 0.17 -12.56
C THR A 131 12.31 0.31 -14.04
N GLY A 132 11.65 -0.52 -14.87
CA GLY A 132 11.88 -0.56 -16.32
C GLY A 132 11.18 0.59 -17.05
N ALA A 133 11.84 1.11 -18.07
CA ALA A 133 11.33 2.12 -19.00
C ALA A 133 10.84 1.44 -20.28
N ILE A 134 9.61 1.75 -20.73
CA ILE A 134 9.06 1.14 -21.95
C ILE A 134 9.54 1.80 -23.25
N GLY A 135 10.15 3.00 -23.17
CA GLY A 135 10.70 3.74 -24.30
C GLY A 135 11.99 4.48 -23.94
N TYR A 136 12.79 4.80 -24.95
CA TYR A 136 14.07 5.52 -24.75
C TYR A 136 13.88 6.92 -24.16
N ASP A 137 12.91 7.70 -24.64
CA ASP A 137 12.60 9.02 -24.07
C ASP A 137 12.25 8.94 -22.58
N GLN A 138 11.54 7.86 -22.20
CA GLN A 138 11.17 7.63 -20.83
C GLN A 138 12.36 7.16 -19.98
N TYR A 139 13.25 6.35 -20.56
CA TYR A 139 14.51 5.97 -19.93
C TYR A 139 15.35 7.20 -19.59
N GLU A 140 15.55 8.12 -20.54
CA GLU A 140 16.32 9.33 -20.29
C GLU A 140 15.72 10.22 -19.20
N LYS A 141 14.37 10.38 -19.21
CA LYS A 141 13.67 11.11 -18.14
C LYS A 141 13.88 10.44 -16.78
N MET A 142 13.78 9.11 -16.72
CA MET A 142 13.97 8.34 -15.49
C MET A 142 15.44 8.41 -15.03
N ALA A 143 16.41 8.33 -15.93
CA ALA A 143 17.83 8.42 -15.63
C ALA A 143 18.17 9.77 -14.98
N ARG A 144 17.74 10.88 -15.58
CA ARG A 144 17.89 12.23 -14.99
C ARG A 144 17.19 12.34 -13.63
N GLY A 145 16.02 11.70 -13.47
CA GLY A 145 15.29 11.65 -12.20
C GLY A 145 16.04 10.88 -11.11
N ALA A 146 16.67 9.75 -11.44
CA ALA A 146 17.46 8.95 -10.52
C ALA A 146 18.69 9.68 -10.03
N GLU A 147 19.44 10.35 -10.94
CA GLU A 147 20.60 11.19 -10.60
C GLU A 147 20.20 12.34 -9.70
N ALA A 148 19.14 13.06 -10.05
CA ALA A 148 18.64 14.17 -9.26
C ALA A 148 18.18 13.74 -7.86
N LEU A 149 17.54 12.56 -7.72
CA LEU A 149 17.17 11.99 -6.43
C LEU A 149 18.41 11.63 -5.58
N ALA A 150 19.41 11.01 -6.20
CA ALA A 150 20.68 10.68 -5.53
C ALA A 150 21.35 11.96 -5.00
N LYS A 151 21.43 13.00 -5.82
CA LYS A 151 22.02 14.29 -5.44
C LYS A 151 21.24 15.00 -4.32
N ARG A 152 19.89 15.01 -4.38
CA ARG A 152 19.08 15.72 -3.40
C ARG A 152 19.03 15.06 -2.04
N LEU A 153 18.94 13.72 -1.99
CA LEU A 153 18.65 12.99 -0.76
C LEU A 153 19.75 12.02 -0.32
N GLY A 154 20.85 11.91 -1.08
CA GLY A 154 21.91 10.93 -0.79
C GLY A 154 21.41 9.47 -0.87
N ILE A 155 20.39 9.20 -1.69
CA ILE A 155 19.88 7.86 -1.91
C ILE A 155 20.68 7.20 -3.03
N GLU A 156 21.13 5.98 -2.83
CA GLU A 156 21.73 5.19 -3.90
C GLU A 156 20.68 4.88 -4.97
N SER A 157 20.72 5.69 -6.05
CA SER A 157 19.83 5.61 -7.19
C SER A 157 20.59 5.91 -8.46
N TYR A 158 20.44 5.05 -9.48
CA TYR A 158 21.19 5.13 -10.72
C TYR A 158 20.39 4.60 -11.92
N ALA A 159 20.83 5.01 -13.11
CA ALA A 159 20.30 4.51 -14.37
C ALA A 159 20.96 3.19 -14.76
N VAL A 160 20.21 2.32 -15.42
CA VAL A 160 20.68 1.06 -16.00
C VAL A 160 20.37 1.10 -17.49
N PRO A 161 21.38 1.25 -18.36
CA PRO A 161 21.21 1.21 -19.81
C PRO A 161 20.61 -0.12 -20.29
N HIS A 162 19.96 -0.09 -21.46
CA HIS A 162 19.37 -1.30 -22.05
C HIS A 162 20.38 -2.47 -22.19
N ALA A 163 21.63 -2.16 -22.58
CA ALA A 163 22.68 -3.17 -22.72
C ALA A 163 23.04 -3.89 -21.41
N GLU A 164 22.76 -3.27 -20.25
CA GLU A 164 23.09 -3.81 -18.93
C GLU A 164 21.85 -4.37 -18.19
N GLN A 165 20.64 -4.16 -18.74
CA GLN A 165 19.41 -4.52 -18.02
C GLN A 165 19.31 -6.02 -17.71
N GLY A 166 19.92 -6.88 -18.51
CA GLY A 166 19.99 -8.33 -18.29
C GLY A 166 20.61 -8.72 -16.94
N ASN A 167 21.45 -7.86 -16.35
CA ASN A 167 22.00 -8.06 -15.01
C ASN A 167 20.96 -7.89 -13.90
N TYR A 168 19.78 -7.33 -14.20
CA TYR A 168 18.72 -7.02 -13.25
C TYR A 168 17.44 -7.78 -13.55
N ILE A 169 17.13 -7.99 -14.83
CA ILE A 169 15.89 -8.62 -15.28
C ILE A 169 16.09 -9.33 -16.63
N GLY A 170 15.64 -10.56 -16.74
CA GLY A 170 15.76 -11.39 -17.95
C GLY A 170 14.64 -11.13 -18.96
N THR A 171 14.52 -9.90 -19.48
CA THR A 171 13.56 -9.53 -20.51
C THR A 171 14.08 -8.43 -21.41
N ASP A 172 13.71 -8.48 -22.69
CA ASP A 172 13.98 -7.41 -23.69
C ASP A 172 12.80 -6.41 -23.79
N PHE A 173 11.83 -6.53 -22.91
CA PHE A 173 10.63 -5.70 -22.95
C PHE A 173 10.94 -4.22 -22.72
N TYR A 174 11.87 -3.91 -21.81
CA TYR A 174 12.23 -2.55 -21.44
C TYR A 174 13.35 -1.97 -22.31
N ARG A 175 13.54 -0.67 -22.25
CA ARG A 175 14.63 0.09 -22.92
C ARG A 175 15.63 0.62 -21.90
N GLY A 176 16.01 -0.21 -20.93
CA GLY A 176 16.74 0.15 -19.75
C GLY A 176 15.82 0.48 -18.59
N GLY A 177 16.34 1.08 -17.53
CA GLY A 177 15.58 1.40 -16.34
C GLY A 177 16.37 2.17 -15.31
N THR A 178 15.85 2.23 -14.09
CA THR A 178 16.55 2.81 -12.94
C THR A 178 16.51 1.88 -11.76
N VAL A 179 17.53 1.97 -10.91
CA VAL A 179 17.61 1.24 -9.65
C VAL A 179 17.55 2.21 -8.48
N ARG A 180 16.88 1.78 -7.41
CA ARG A 180 16.90 2.43 -6.09
C ARG A 180 17.22 1.37 -5.04
N MET A 181 18.31 1.55 -4.30
CA MET A 181 18.77 0.57 -3.32
C MET A 181 18.12 0.72 -1.95
N ASP A 182 17.45 1.85 -1.68
CA ASP A 182 16.71 2.12 -0.44
C ASP A 182 15.29 1.48 -0.39
N ILE A 183 14.98 0.59 -1.32
CA ILE A 183 13.68 -0.12 -1.40
C ILE A 183 13.91 -1.61 -1.19
N GLY A 184 13.08 -2.22 -0.36
CA GLY A 184 13.11 -3.66 -0.09
C GLY A 184 11.75 -4.33 -0.28
N GLY A 185 11.69 -5.57 0.16
CA GLY A 185 10.47 -6.37 0.20
C GLY A 185 10.31 -7.06 1.54
N LEU A 186 9.06 -7.23 1.97
CA LEU A 186 8.69 -7.97 3.17
C LEU A 186 7.50 -8.90 2.86
N HIS A 187 7.20 -9.80 3.80
CA HIS A 187 6.00 -10.63 3.77
C HIS A 187 4.84 -9.89 4.47
N PRO A 188 3.83 -9.38 3.75
CA PRO A 188 2.82 -8.48 4.33
C PRO A 188 2.04 -9.07 5.50
N ALA A 189 1.66 -10.35 5.41
CA ALA A 189 0.86 -10.96 6.46
C ALA A 189 1.69 -11.25 7.70
N LYS A 190 2.96 -11.68 7.58
CA LYS A 190 3.87 -11.81 8.72
C LYS A 190 4.13 -10.44 9.37
N PHE A 191 4.43 -9.41 8.59
CA PHE A 191 4.62 -8.06 9.13
C PHE A 191 3.39 -7.57 9.91
N HIS A 192 2.18 -7.81 9.39
CA HIS A 192 0.97 -7.45 10.12
C HIS A 192 0.80 -8.27 11.42
N ALA A 193 1.02 -9.59 11.36
CA ALA A 193 0.89 -10.47 12.52
C ALA A 193 1.88 -10.08 13.63
N GLU A 194 3.12 -9.78 13.29
CA GLU A 194 4.14 -9.34 14.22
C GLU A 194 3.85 -7.95 14.82
N LEU A 195 3.43 -6.99 13.98
CA LEU A 195 3.00 -5.67 14.46
C LEU A 195 1.80 -5.78 15.40
N LEU A 196 0.83 -6.65 15.10
CA LEU A 196 -0.32 -6.94 15.95
C LEU A 196 0.14 -7.56 17.28
N ARG A 197 1.05 -8.54 17.25
CA ARG A 197 1.61 -9.17 18.45
C ARG A 197 2.24 -8.13 19.38
N VAL A 198 3.09 -7.27 18.85
CA VAL A 198 3.76 -6.23 19.64
C VAL A 198 2.76 -5.20 20.16
N ALA A 199 1.78 -4.80 19.37
CA ALA A 199 0.75 -3.85 19.79
C ALA A 199 -0.13 -4.41 20.91
N LEU A 200 -0.55 -5.68 20.84
CA LEU A 200 -1.30 -6.37 21.89
C LEU A 200 -0.47 -6.50 23.19
N ALA A 201 0.80 -6.90 23.06
CA ALA A 201 1.73 -6.99 24.20
C ALA A 201 1.97 -5.62 24.87
N SER A 202 1.81 -4.53 24.16
CA SER A 202 1.92 -3.16 24.69
C SER A 202 0.62 -2.64 25.33
N GLY A 203 -0.48 -3.43 25.34
CA GLY A 203 -1.74 -3.07 25.97
C GLY A 203 -2.83 -2.54 25.03
N LEU A 204 -2.62 -2.57 23.71
CA LEU A 204 -3.69 -2.29 22.76
C LEU A 204 -4.74 -3.39 22.81
N THR A 205 -6.01 -3.04 22.98
CA THR A 205 -7.13 -3.97 22.78
C THR A 205 -7.59 -3.92 21.32
N VAL A 206 -7.80 -5.09 20.69
CA VAL A 206 -8.29 -5.16 19.30
C VAL A 206 -9.54 -6.02 19.21
N HIS A 207 -10.61 -5.45 18.67
CA HIS A 207 -11.89 -6.11 18.47
C HIS A 207 -12.03 -6.50 17.00
N SER A 208 -11.96 -7.83 16.73
CA SER A 208 -12.18 -8.42 15.41
C SER A 208 -13.67 -8.43 15.06
N ARG A 209 -14.01 -8.30 13.78
CA ARG A 209 -15.37 -8.37 13.26
C ARG A 209 -16.36 -7.50 14.03
N THR A 210 -15.86 -6.35 14.47
CA THR A 210 -16.61 -5.37 15.26
C THR A 210 -16.67 -4.04 14.49
N PRO A 211 -17.50 -3.94 13.44
CA PRO A 211 -17.64 -2.71 12.68
C PRO A 211 -18.13 -1.57 13.59
N VAL A 212 -17.51 -0.41 13.43
CA VAL A 212 -18.03 0.85 13.94
C VAL A 212 -19.21 1.26 13.06
N ILE A 213 -20.36 1.57 13.67
CA ILE A 213 -21.61 1.94 12.99
C ILE A 213 -21.73 3.45 12.89
N SER A 214 -21.46 4.15 14.01
CA SER A 214 -21.49 5.61 14.05
C SER A 214 -20.45 6.15 15.04
N ILE A 215 -20.05 7.40 14.79
CA ILE A 215 -19.19 8.21 15.66
C ILE A 215 -19.90 9.53 15.86
N GLU A 216 -20.37 9.77 17.06
CA GLU A 216 -21.15 10.96 17.41
C GLU A 216 -20.45 11.73 18.51
N LYS A 217 -20.45 13.06 18.42
CA LYS A 217 -19.91 13.92 19.46
C LYS A 217 -20.77 13.80 20.72
N ASP A 218 -20.14 13.65 21.88
CA ASP A 218 -20.81 13.50 23.16
C ASP A 218 -20.04 14.26 24.25
N GLY A 219 -20.53 15.44 24.60
CA GLY A 219 -19.82 16.37 25.48
C GLY A 219 -18.45 16.75 24.89
N SER A 220 -17.40 16.52 25.67
CA SER A 220 -16.00 16.78 25.27
C SER A 220 -15.37 15.61 24.50
N GLY A 221 -16.09 14.49 24.34
CA GLY A 221 -15.61 13.27 23.68
C GLY A 221 -16.55 12.78 22.58
N PHE A 222 -16.58 11.45 22.42
CA PHE A 222 -17.33 10.78 21.38
C PHE A 222 -18.03 9.53 21.93
N ARG A 223 -19.22 9.30 21.43
CA ARG A 223 -19.92 8.03 21.52
C ARG A 223 -19.66 7.23 20.24
N VAL A 224 -19.00 6.10 20.36
CA VAL A 224 -18.66 5.21 19.26
C VAL A 224 -19.56 3.98 19.36
N ALA A 225 -20.54 3.88 18.48
CA ALA A 225 -21.41 2.72 18.38
C ALA A 225 -20.76 1.66 17.49
N THR A 226 -20.71 0.44 18.00
CA THR A 226 -20.19 -0.74 17.28
C THR A 226 -21.25 -1.84 17.23
N SER A 227 -21.04 -2.89 16.43
CA SER A 227 -21.92 -4.05 16.41
C SER A 227 -21.97 -4.82 17.75
N ALA A 228 -20.97 -4.65 18.60
CA ALA A 228 -20.88 -5.32 19.90
C ALA A 228 -21.37 -4.44 21.08
N GLY A 229 -21.70 -3.19 20.83
CA GLY A 229 -22.15 -2.22 21.84
C GLY A 229 -21.54 -0.85 21.63
N THR A 230 -21.72 0.02 22.62
CA THR A 230 -21.27 1.42 22.57
C THR A 230 -20.15 1.67 23.56
N VAL A 231 -19.12 2.41 23.12
CA VAL A 231 -18.03 2.87 23.97
C VAL A 231 -17.96 4.40 23.98
N GLN A 232 -17.53 4.95 25.10
CA GLN A 232 -17.20 6.37 25.22
C GLN A 232 -15.70 6.56 24.98
N ALA A 233 -15.30 7.45 24.07
CA ALA A 233 -13.91 7.74 23.79
C ALA A 233 -13.64 9.24 23.91
N ARG A 234 -12.51 9.63 24.51
CA ARG A 234 -12.10 11.03 24.52
C ARG A 234 -11.73 11.52 23.12
N GLN A 235 -11.06 10.66 22.35
CA GLN A 235 -10.56 10.96 21.02
C GLN A 235 -10.85 9.78 20.07
N VAL A 236 -10.95 10.06 18.78
CA VAL A 236 -11.16 9.04 17.74
C VAL A 236 -10.14 9.21 16.62
N LEU A 237 -9.57 8.08 16.19
CA LEU A 237 -8.68 7.98 15.04
C LEU A 237 -9.30 7.06 13.98
N VAL A 238 -9.46 7.55 12.75
CA VAL A 238 -9.98 6.76 11.63
C VAL A 238 -8.85 6.37 10.68
N CYS A 239 -8.61 5.05 10.55
CA CYS A 239 -7.55 4.44 9.74
C CYS A 239 -8.09 3.47 8.67
N THR A 240 -9.33 3.62 8.22
CA THR A 240 -10.04 2.69 7.34
C THR A 240 -9.59 2.71 5.89
N ASN A 241 -8.94 3.78 5.44
CA ASN A 241 -8.35 3.96 4.12
C ASN A 241 -9.25 3.45 2.97
N GLY A 242 -8.85 2.43 2.19
CA GLY A 242 -9.60 1.86 1.06
C GLY A 242 -10.85 1.06 1.44
N TYR A 243 -11.13 0.92 2.74
CA TYR A 243 -12.28 0.22 3.31
C TYR A 243 -13.21 1.16 4.08
N THR A 244 -13.10 2.46 3.82
CA THR A 244 -13.97 3.49 4.44
C THR A 244 -15.42 3.29 4.01
N ASP A 245 -16.29 3.14 4.99
CA ASP A 245 -17.74 2.90 4.84
C ASP A 245 -18.60 4.07 5.33
N THR A 246 -19.83 3.77 5.70
CA THR A 246 -20.85 4.75 6.15
C THR A 246 -20.57 5.32 7.54
N ALA A 247 -19.73 4.67 8.36
CA ALA A 247 -19.34 5.20 9.68
C ALA A 247 -18.48 6.47 9.58
N ALA A 248 -17.79 6.65 8.44
CA ALA A 248 -16.99 7.84 8.17
C ALA A 248 -17.43 8.54 6.85
N PRO A 249 -18.66 9.10 6.80
CA PRO A 249 -19.25 9.60 5.55
C PRO A 249 -18.51 10.82 4.99
N PHE A 250 -17.85 11.60 5.85
CA PHE A 250 -16.99 12.69 5.44
C PHE A 250 -15.79 12.18 4.61
N LEU A 251 -15.13 11.14 5.09
CA LEU A 251 -13.95 10.54 4.41
C LEU A 251 -14.39 9.79 3.16
N ARG A 252 -15.49 9.05 3.20
CA ARG A 252 -16.02 8.25 2.09
C ARG A 252 -16.22 9.02 0.79
N ARG A 253 -16.57 10.32 0.85
CA ARG A 253 -16.74 11.19 -0.34
C ARG A 253 -15.43 11.71 -0.92
N ARG A 254 -14.30 11.37 -0.33
CA ARG A 254 -12.95 11.90 -0.63
C ARG A 254 -11.95 10.84 -1.02
N LEU A 255 -12.28 9.59 -0.77
CA LEU A 255 -11.43 8.44 -1.10
C LEU A 255 -12.13 7.53 -2.10
N VAL A 256 -11.43 7.22 -3.18
CA VAL A 256 -11.88 6.27 -4.20
C VAL A 256 -11.20 4.94 -3.94
N PRO A 257 -11.95 3.88 -3.57
CA PRO A 257 -11.39 2.54 -3.49
C PRO A 257 -11.14 2.02 -4.91
N VAL A 258 -9.87 1.76 -5.19
CA VAL A 258 -9.42 1.18 -6.46
C VAL A 258 -8.88 -0.21 -6.19
N ARG A 259 -9.40 -1.21 -6.87
CA ARG A 259 -8.89 -2.57 -6.75
C ARG A 259 -7.50 -2.69 -7.35
N SER A 260 -6.62 -3.36 -6.64
CA SER A 260 -5.34 -3.85 -7.12
C SER A 260 -5.32 -5.36 -6.95
N ARG A 261 -5.10 -6.09 -8.04
CA ARG A 261 -5.03 -7.55 -8.05
C ARG A 261 -3.59 -8.00 -8.12
N ILE A 262 -3.29 -9.11 -7.50
CA ILE A 262 -1.99 -9.79 -7.56
C ILE A 262 -2.24 -11.24 -7.97
N ILE A 263 -1.35 -11.75 -8.83
CA ILE A 263 -1.24 -13.18 -9.16
C ILE A 263 0.10 -13.71 -8.67
N ALA A 264 0.14 -14.99 -8.30
CA ALA A 264 1.38 -15.70 -8.00
C ALA A 264 1.50 -16.92 -8.91
N THR A 265 2.68 -17.13 -9.50
CA THR A 265 2.95 -18.35 -10.25
C THR A 265 2.95 -19.58 -9.35
N GLU A 266 2.92 -20.76 -9.92
CA GLU A 266 3.43 -21.97 -9.26
C GLU A 266 4.93 -21.80 -8.96
N GLU A 267 5.54 -22.74 -8.26
CA GLU A 267 7.00 -22.76 -8.07
C GLU A 267 7.70 -22.92 -9.41
N LEU A 268 8.69 -22.09 -9.64
CA LEU A 268 9.48 -22.07 -10.86
C LEU A 268 10.83 -22.74 -10.61
N PRO A 269 11.41 -23.43 -11.62
CA PRO A 269 12.75 -23.98 -11.51
C PRO A 269 13.77 -22.91 -11.12
N PRO A 270 14.76 -23.21 -10.25
CA PRO A 270 15.75 -22.25 -9.78
C PRO A 270 16.53 -21.58 -10.93
N GLU A 271 16.87 -22.30 -11.99
CA GLU A 271 17.57 -21.78 -13.16
C GLU A 271 16.70 -20.75 -13.91
N LEU A 272 15.40 -20.99 -13.97
CA LEU A 272 14.44 -20.06 -14.58
C LEU A 272 14.35 -18.79 -13.73
N MET A 273 14.21 -18.92 -12.42
CA MET A 273 14.18 -17.76 -11.50
C MET A 273 15.45 -16.93 -11.60
N THR A 274 16.62 -17.56 -11.60
CA THR A 274 17.92 -16.87 -11.75
C THR A 274 18.01 -16.13 -13.08
N ARG A 275 17.49 -16.70 -14.18
CA ARG A 275 17.50 -16.04 -15.48
C ARG A 275 16.53 -14.87 -15.54
N LEU A 276 15.29 -15.03 -15.00
CA LEU A 276 14.27 -13.99 -15.07
C LEU A 276 14.49 -12.85 -14.06
N MET A 277 14.99 -13.19 -12.88
CA MET A 277 15.18 -12.25 -11.76
C MET A 277 16.56 -12.44 -11.08
N PRO A 278 17.67 -12.11 -11.78
CA PRO A 278 19.02 -12.47 -11.33
C PRO A 278 19.41 -11.97 -9.95
N LYS A 279 18.88 -10.81 -9.55
CA LYS A 279 19.17 -10.19 -8.24
C LYS A 279 18.01 -10.28 -7.25
N LEU A 280 16.94 -10.98 -7.59
CA LEU A 280 15.72 -11.11 -6.77
C LEU A 280 15.21 -9.77 -6.22
N MET A 281 15.38 -8.69 -7.00
CA MET A 281 14.99 -7.33 -6.62
C MET A 281 13.48 -7.15 -6.72
N MET A 282 12.99 -6.09 -6.07
CA MET A 282 11.64 -5.57 -6.33
C MET A 282 11.60 -4.95 -7.71
N MET A 283 10.51 -5.10 -8.43
CA MET A 283 10.36 -4.67 -9.81
C MET A 283 9.18 -3.75 -10.01
N GLY A 284 9.24 -2.90 -11.02
CA GLY A 284 8.14 -2.06 -11.47
C GLY A 284 8.39 -1.50 -12.86
N GLU A 285 7.46 -0.72 -13.34
CA GLU A 285 7.55 -0.07 -14.64
C GLU A 285 6.87 1.30 -14.62
N ASN A 286 7.05 2.07 -15.67
CA ASN A 286 6.62 3.46 -15.74
C ASN A 286 5.29 3.69 -16.48
N ARG A 287 4.53 2.66 -16.86
CA ARG A 287 3.17 2.81 -17.41
C ARG A 287 2.19 3.34 -16.35
N GLU A 288 1.15 4.05 -16.77
CA GLU A 288 0.07 4.52 -15.87
C GLU A 288 -0.71 3.36 -15.25
N LEU A 289 -1.02 2.32 -16.05
CA LEU A 289 -1.58 1.05 -15.61
C LEU A 289 -0.51 -0.02 -15.45
N GLY A 290 0.71 0.41 -15.11
CA GLY A 290 1.88 -0.44 -15.02
C GLY A 290 1.78 -1.52 -13.95
N PHE A 291 2.63 -2.51 -14.11
CA PHE A 291 2.78 -3.61 -13.19
C PHE A 291 3.85 -3.33 -12.14
N TYR A 292 3.67 -3.92 -10.99
CA TYR A 292 4.71 -4.12 -10.00
C TYR A 292 4.84 -5.62 -9.75
N TYR A 293 6.04 -6.11 -9.59
CA TYR A 293 6.26 -7.52 -9.39
C TYR A 293 7.51 -7.79 -8.56
N ARG A 294 7.62 -8.99 -8.06
CA ARG A 294 8.69 -9.39 -7.17
C ARG A 294 8.81 -10.92 -7.08
N PRO A 295 9.96 -11.44 -6.67
CA PRO A 295 10.03 -12.83 -6.22
C PRO A 295 9.24 -13.01 -4.91
N SER A 296 8.75 -14.21 -4.65
CA SER A 296 8.32 -14.62 -3.30
C SER A 296 9.50 -14.52 -2.32
N PRO A 297 9.26 -14.45 -0.99
CA PRO A 297 10.35 -14.34 -0.02
C PRO A 297 11.39 -15.47 -0.09
N ASP A 298 10.94 -16.68 -0.44
CA ASP A 298 11.75 -17.87 -0.69
C ASP A 298 12.43 -17.90 -2.07
N GLY A 299 12.08 -16.97 -2.98
CA GLY A 299 12.66 -16.88 -4.31
C GLY A 299 12.13 -17.89 -5.33
N THR A 300 11.06 -18.64 -5.01
CA THR A 300 10.59 -19.74 -5.88
C THR A 300 9.48 -19.33 -6.85
N ARG A 301 8.79 -18.19 -6.63
CA ARG A 301 7.64 -17.73 -7.41
C ARG A 301 7.82 -16.28 -7.84
N ILE A 302 7.12 -15.91 -8.91
CA ILE A 302 6.95 -14.49 -9.29
C ILE A 302 5.53 -14.06 -8.93
N LEU A 303 5.44 -12.97 -8.17
CA LEU A 303 4.18 -12.29 -7.86
C LEU A 303 4.08 -11.03 -8.70
N LEU A 304 3.00 -10.87 -9.46
CA LEU A 304 2.77 -9.69 -10.29
C LEU A 304 1.44 -9.05 -9.91
N GLY A 305 1.47 -7.75 -9.67
CA GLY A 305 0.31 -6.95 -9.34
C GLY A 305 0.04 -5.81 -10.30
N GLY A 306 -1.24 -5.48 -10.44
CA GLY A 306 -1.69 -4.40 -11.29
C GLY A 306 -3.11 -3.95 -10.95
N ARG A 307 -3.58 -2.93 -11.66
CA ARG A 307 -4.95 -2.42 -11.46
C ARG A 307 -5.97 -3.44 -11.91
N ASP A 308 -7.01 -3.59 -11.10
CA ASP A 308 -8.18 -4.42 -11.40
C ASP A 308 -9.37 -3.49 -11.68
N SER A 309 -9.95 -3.60 -12.87
CA SER A 309 -11.12 -2.82 -13.28
C SER A 309 -12.45 -3.46 -12.88
N SER A 310 -12.42 -4.63 -12.22
CA SER A 310 -13.63 -5.33 -11.81
C SER A 310 -14.40 -4.58 -10.70
N ARG A 311 -15.72 -4.77 -10.67
CA ARG A 311 -16.62 -4.19 -9.65
C ARG A 311 -17.37 -5.30 -8.92
N GLY A 312 -17.72 -5.05 -7.67
CA GLY A 312 -18.52 -6.00 -6.86
C GLY A 312 -17.83 -7.37 -6.72
N ASN A 313 -18.60 -8.42 -6.61
CA ASN A 313 -18.14 -9.83 -6.61
C ASN A 313 -18.03 -10.39 -8.04
N SER A 314 -17.55 -9.59 -9.01
CA SER A 314 -17.37 -10.04 -10.37
C SER A 314 -16.39 -11.19 -10.48
N ASP A 315 -16.60 -12.04 -11.47
CA ASP A 315 -15.72 -13.15 -11.84
C ASP A 315 -14.25 -12.70 -11.90
N PRO A 316 -13.34 -13.36 -11.20
CA PRO A 316 -11.90 -13.01 -11.17
C PRO A 316 -11.18 -13.37 -12.47
N THR A 317 -11.81 -14.08 -13.42
CA THR A 317 -11.19 -14.63 -14.62
C THR A 317 -10.57 -13.55 -15.50
N ALA A 318 -11.37 -12.59 -15.97
CA ALA A 318 -10.88 -11.55 -16.88
C ALA A 318 -9.74 -10.69 -16.30
N PRO A 319 -9.82 -10.17 -15.04
CA PRO A 319 -8.69 -9.42 -14.46
C PRO A 319 -7.46 -10.29 -14.19
N THR A 320 -7.62 -11.58 -13.86
CA THR A 320 -6.50 -12.51 -13.69
C THR A 320 -5.81 -12.79 -15.03
N LEU A 321 -6.57 -13.04 -16.10
CA LEU A 321 -6.03 -13.23 -17.44
C LEU A 321 -5.26 -12.00 -17.94
N ARG A 322 -5.74 -10.80 -17.64
CA ARG A 322 -5.01 -9.56 -17.96
C ARG A 322 -3.62 -9.53 -17.32
N LEU A 323 -3.52 -9.89 -16.04
CA LEU A 323 -2.23 -9.95 -15.34
C LEU A 323 -1.34 -11.06 -15.86
N ARG A 324 -1.91 -12.24 -16.14
CA ARG A 324 -1.21 -13.35 -16.80
C ARG A 324 -0.62 -12.91 -18.13
N ASN A 325 -1.42 -12.30 -19.00
CA ASN A 325 -0.95 -11.83 -20.29
C ASN A 325 0.17 -10.79 -20.15
N GLY A 326 0.07 -9.87 -19.17
CA GLY A 326 1.13 -8.92 -18.85
C GLY A 326 2.41 -9.61 -18.36
N LEU A 327 2.31 -10.67 -17.56
CA LEU A 327 3.48 -11.43 -17.12
C LEU A 327 4.13 -12.19 -18.28
N VAL A 328 3.34 -12.77 -19.18
CA VAL A 328 3.82 -13.46 -20.40
C VAL A 328 4.41 -12.47 -21.41
N GLU A 329 3.89 -11.25 -21.49
CA GLU A 329 4.49 -10.18 -22.31
C GLU A 329 5.89 -9.80 -21.80
N LEU A 330 6.08 -9.78 -20.48
CA LEU A 330 7.38 -9.55 -19.84
C LEU A 330 8.32 -10.76 -19.99
N PHE A 331 7.78 -11.95 -19.78
CA PHE A 331 8.52 -13.20 -19.73
C PHE A 331 7.79 -14.27 -20.55
N PRO A 332 8.07 -14.36 -21.89
CA PRO A 332 7.38 -15.30 -22.77
C PRO A 332 7.49 -16.77 -22.35
N GLU A 333 8.56 -17.13 -21.65
CA GLU A 333 8.80 -18.48 -21.11
C GLU A 333 7.71 -18.92 -20.11
N LEU A 334 7.02 -17.96 -19.47
CA LEU A 334 5.97 -18.24 -18.50
C LEU A 334 4.61 -18.53 -19.16
N GLY A 335 4.53 -18.64 -20.49
CA GLY A 335 3.28 -18.85 -21.23
C GLY A 335 2.50 -20.11 -20.83
N LYS A 336 3.20 -21.16 -20.35
CA LYS A 336 2.62 -22.44 -19.93
C LYS A 336 2.55 -22.61 -18.40
N VAL A 337 3.05 -21.63 -17.64
CA VAL A 337 3.09 -21.69 -16.18
C VAL A 337 1.69 -21.51 -15.60
N ARG A 338 1.36 -22.31 -14.60
CA ARG A 338 0.11 -22.21 -13.84
C ARG A 338 0.21 -21.11 -12.78
N PHE A 339 -0.94 -20.58 -12.36
CA PHE A 339 -1.03 -19.59 -11.30
C PHE A 339 -1.64 -20.23 -10.06
N SER A 340 -0.89 -20.22 -8.97
CA SER A 340 -1.33 -20.76 -7.68
C SER A 340 -2.36 -19.88 -7.00
N HIS A 341 -2.22 -18.55 -7.12
CA HIS A 341 -3.09 -17.59 -6.44
C HIS A 341 -3.46 -16.40 -7.32
N SER A 342 -4.68 -15.87 -7.11
CA SER A 342 -5.13 -14.59 -7.65
C SER A 342 -6.03 -13.90 -6.64
N TRP A 343 -5.65 -12.76 -6.12
CA TRP A 343 -6.42 -12.01 -5.11
C TRP A 343 -6.37 -10.51 -5.34
N PHE A 344 -7.26 -9.78 -4.69
CA PHE A 344 -7.26 -8.33 -4.75
C PHE A 344 -7.34 -7.68 -3.36
N GLY A 345 -6.97 -6.41 -3.30
CA GLY A 345 -7.20 -5.52 -2.17
C GLY A 345 -7.60 -4.13 -2.65
N ASN A 346 -8.25 -3.35 -1.79
CA ASN A 346 -8.65 -1.99 -2.09
C ASN A 346 -7.53 -1.01 -1.73
N VAL A 347 -7.14 -0.20 -2.69
CA VAL A 347 -6.22 0.94 -2.50
C VAL A 347 -7.05 2.21 -2.48
N ALA A 348 -6.90 3.05 -1.46
CA ALA A 348 -7.53 4.36 -1.44
C ALA A 348 -6.76 5.34 -2.31
N MET A 349 -7.47 6.00 -3.23
CA MET A 349 -6.96 7.12 -4.01
C MET A 349 -7.72 8.39 -3.64
N ASN A 350 -7.03 9.50 -3.44
CA ASN A 350 -7.61 10.82 -3.34
C ASN A 350 -7.24 11.66 -4.58
N ARG A 351 -7.81 12.85 -4.73
CA ARG A 351 -7.64 13.66 -5.95
C ARG A 351 -6.21 14.10 -6.23
N ASP A 352 -5.43 14.34 -5.22
CA ASP A 352 -4.03 14.81 -5.36
C ASP A 352 -2.98 13.71 -5.17
N MET A 353 -3.43 12.48 -4.88
CA MET A 353 -2.61 11.27 -4.75
C MET A 353 -1.53 11.36 -3.65
N LEU A 354 -1.84 12.06 -2.56
CA LEU A 354 -0.92 12.23 -1.42
C LEU A 354 -1.49 11.64 -0.12
N PRO A 355 -0.64 11.08 0.75
CA PRO A 355 -1.04 10.74 2.12
C PRO A 355 -1.60 11.93 2.89
N ARG A 356 -2.38 11.65 3.94
CA ARG A 356 -3.02 12.68 4.77
C ARG A 356 -3.05 12.30 6.23
N ILE A 357 -2.72 13.29 7.07
CA ILE A 357 -3.15 13.37 8.45
C ILE A 357 -3.93 14.68 8.59
N PHE A 358 -5.15 14.62 9.01
CA PHE A 358 -5.96 15.82 9.25
C PHE A 358 -6.98 15.57 10.36
N GLU A 359 -7.50 16.66 10.90
CA GLU A 359 -8.58 16.64 11.87
C GLU A 359 -9.82 17.30 11.27
N LYS A 360 -10.96 16.72 11.54
CA LYS A 360 -12.26 17.28 11.20
C LYS A 360 -13.28 16.93 12.28
N ASP A 361 -13.93 17.95 12.84
CA ASP A 361 -14.92 17.85 13.92
C ASP A 361 -14.38 17.11 15.17
N GLY A 362 -13.07 17.25 15.46
CA GLY A 362 -12.37 16.59 16.56
C GLY A 362 -11.93 15.15 16.28
N ILE A 363 -12.26 14.59 15.12
CA ILE A 363 -11.82 13.25 14.69
C ILE A 363 -10.54 13.38 13.87
N VAL A 364 -9.52 12.60 14.22
CA VAL A 364 -8.27 12.51 13.45
C VAL A 364 -8.37 11.41 12.39
N TYR A 365 -7.86 11.69 11.21
CA TYR A 365 -7.86 10.77 10.06
C TYR A 365 -6.45 10.53 9.57
N ALA A 366 -6.09 9.26 9.36
CA ALA A 366 -4.82 8.80 8.78
C ALA A 366 -5.12 7.97 7.53
N THR A 367 -4.85 8.51 6.32
CA THR A 367 -5.40 7.92 5.09
C THR A 367 -4.70 8.39 3.81
N GLY A 368 -5.13 7.87 2.66
CA GLY A 368 -4.72 8.33 1.34
C GLY A 368 -3.36 7.84 0.90
N PHE A 369 -2.96 6.63 1.27
CA PHE A 369 -1.61 6.09 0.98
C PHE A 369 -1.35 5.78 -0.49
N CYS A 370 -2.35 5.83 -1.36
CA CYS A 370 -2.29 5.80 -2.83
C CYS A 370 -1.41 4.69 -3.44
N GLY A 371 -1.33 3.53 -2.76
CA GLY A 371 -0.60 2.34 -3.23
C GLY A 371 0.74 2.09 -2.56
N SER A 372 1.26 2.99 -1.74
CA SER A 372 2.52 2.81 -0.99
C SER A 372 2.30 2.60 0.52
N GLY A 373 1.19 1.94 0.89
CA GLY A 373 0.74 1.79 2.27
C GLY A 373 1.67 0.97 3.19
N VAL A 374 2.56 0.15 2.64
CA VAL A 374 3.54 -0.61 3.45
C VAL A 374 4.43 0.31 4.27
N VAL A 375 4.85 1.44 3.68
CA VAL A 375 5.69 2.45 4.34
C VAL A 375 4.83 3.54 4.97
N TRP A 376 3.89 4.09 4.20
CA TRP A 376 3.13 5.26 4.66
C TRP A 376 2.17 4.97 5.81
N ALA A 377 1.59 3.77 5.88
CA ALA A 377 0.60 3.50 6.91
C ALA A 377 1.21 3.41 8.32
N PRO A 378 2.33 2.71 8.57
CA PRO A 378 3.00 2.76 9.85
C PRO A 378 3.48 4.17 10.23
N TRP A 379 4.10 4.88 9.28
CA TRP A 379 4.58 6.25 9.50
C TRP A 379 3.46 7.21 9.88
N VAL A 380 2.42 7.30 9.04
CA VAL A 380 1.29 8.22 9.24
C VAL A 380 0.48 7.84 10.49
N GLY A 381 0.32 6.54 10.77
CA GLY A 381 -0.32 6.05 12.00
C GLY A 381 0.42 6.50 13.25
N THR A 382 1.73 6.36 13.28
CA THR A 382 2.59 6.83 14.38
C THR A 382 2.50 8.35 14.56
N ARG A 383 2.55 9.12 13.47
CA ARG A 383 2.39 10.59 13.52
C ARG A 383 1.01 11.01 14.00
N ALA A 384 -0.03 10.27 13.63
CA ALA A 384 -1.39 10.50 14.12
C ALA A 384 -1.53 10.25 15.62
N ALA A 385 -0.83 9.24 16.18
CA ALA A 385 -0.77 9.01 17.62
C ALA A 385 -0.14 10.20 18.36
N TYR A 386 0.99 10.70 17.88
CA TYR A 386 1.63 11.89 18.45
C TYR A 386 0.74 13.13 18.36
N LYS A 387 0.00 13.29 17.24
CA LYS A 387 -0.98 14.38 17.11
C LYS A 387 -2.08 14.29 18.17
N LEU A 388 -2.63 13.10 18.42
CA LEU A 388 -3.63 12.88 19.46
C LEU A 388 -3.11 13.17 20.87
N MET A 389 -1.82 12.99 21.10
CA MET A 389 -1.16 13.30 22.38
C MET A 389 -0.76 14.78 22.51
N GLY A 390 -0.97 15.59 21.47
CA GLY A 390 -0.53 17.01 21.47
C GLY A 390 0.99 17.20 21.34
N ARG A 391 1.73 16.17 20.92
CA ARG A 391 3.18 16.22 20.71
C ARG A 391 3.49 16.77 19.32
N ALA A 392 3.45 18.09 19.17
CA ALA A 392 3.57 18.77 17.89
C ALA A 392 4.87 18.47 17.13
N PRO A 393 6.07 18.42 17.75
CA PRO A 393 7.30 18.09 17.02
C PRO A 393 7.29 16.69 16.41
N GLU A 394 6.89 15.68 17.19
CA GLU A 394 6.84 14.28 16.76
C GLU A 394 5.68 14.01 15.78
N ALA A 395 4.61 14.79 15.87
CA ALA A 395 3.47 14.72 14.96
C ALA A 395 3.74 15.40 13.61
N SER A 396 4.83 16.17 13.51
CA SER A 396 5.17 16.92 12.28
C SER A 396 5.33 15.99 11.06
N THR A 397 4.76 16.40 9.95
CA THR A 397 4.79 15.65 8.69
C THR A 397 4.61 16.60 7.50
N ALA A 398 5.21 16.28 6.37
CA ALA A 398 4.95 16.99 5.11
C ALA A 398 3.52 16.76 4.59
N PHE A 399 2.74 15.88 5.21
CA PHE A 399 1.36 15.53 4.84
C PHE A 399 0.28 16.14 5.74
N ASP A 400 0.58 17.25 6.40
CA ASP A 400 -0.33 18.08 7.20
C ASP A 400 -1.29 18.93 6.36
N PHE A 401 -1.73 18.42 5.24
CA PHE A 401 -2.63 19.11 4.33
C PHE A 401 -4.05 19.18 4.88
N ARG A 402 -4.83 20.12 4.35
CA ARG A 402 -6.29 20.13 4.50
C ARG A 402 -6.89 18.79 4.06
N PRO A 403 -8.08 18.42 4.52
CA PRO A 403 -8.77 17.23 4.04
C PRO A 403 -8.73 17.12 2.52
N PRO A 404 -8.61 15.92 1.94
CA PRO A 404 -8.69 15.77 0.48
C PRO A 404 -9.96 16.40 -0.06
N ALA A 405 -9.90 17.03 -1.23
CA ALA A 405 -11.09 17.61 -1.84
C ALA A 405 -12.14 16.53 -2.11
N SER A 406 -13.42 16.86 -1.86
CA SER A 406 -14.53 15.98 -2.22
C SER A 406 -14.61 15.81 -3.75
N ILE A 407 -15.15 14.68 -4.16
CA ILE A 407 -15.39 14.38 -5.57
C ILE A 407 -16.87 14.69 -5.86
N PRO A 408 -17.18 15.57 -6.81
CA PRO A 408 -18.55 15.90 -7.15
C PRO A 408 -19.37 14.65 -7.47
N PHE A 409 -20.61 14.59 -6.97
CA PHE A 409 -21.57 13.50 -7.17
C PHE A 409 -21.08 12.11 -6.71
N TYR A 410 -19.92 12.01 -6.02
CA TYR A 410 -19.39 10.77 -5.49
C TYR A 410 -19.81 10.55 -4.03
N ARG A 411 -20.41 9.39 -3.76
CA ARG A 411 -20.89 8.98 -2.44
C ARG A 411 -20.33 7.62 -1.98
N GLY A 412 -19.18 7.20 -2.56
CA GLY A 412 -18.53 5.94 -2.22
C GLY A 412 -18.63 4.85 -3.31
N ASP A 413 -19.47 5.02 -4.34
CA ASP A 413 -19.44 4.18 -5.55
C ASP A 413 -18.70 4.92 -6.67
N PRO A 414 -17.51 4.43 -7.11
CA PRO A 414 -16.69 5.12 -8.10
C PRO A 414 -17.18 4.86 -9.54
N TRP A 415 -18.38 5.32 -9.88
CA TRP A 415 -19.04 5.15 -11.19
C TRP A 415 -18.18 5.64 -12.37
N PHE A 416 -17.33 6.62 -12.14
CA PHE A 416 -16.44 7.22 -13.15
C PHE A 416 -15.13 6.43 -13.38
N LEU A 417 -14.77 5.50 -12.50
CA LEU A 417 -13.49 4.80 -12.50
C LEU A 417 -13.21 4.02 -13.81
N PRO A 418 -14.19 3.34 -14.45
CA PRO A 418 -13.93 2.67 -15.72
C PRO A 418 -13.49 3.62 -16.84
N ALA A 419 -14.04 4.83 -16.90
CA ALA A 419 -13.65 5.83 -17.88
C ALA A 419 -12.21 6.31 -17.66
N ILE A 420 -11.82 6.55 -16.40
CA ILE A 420 -10.44 6.91 -16.04
C ILE A 420 -9.47 5.79 -16.42
N ILE A 421 -9.78 4.53 -16.11
CA ILE A 421 -8.92 3.38 -16.44
C ILE A 421 -8.77 3.23 -17.96
N LYS A 422 -9.86 3.41 -18.73
CA LYS A 422 -9.78 3.40 -20.20
C LYS A 422 -8.89 4.52 -20.73
N GLY A 423 -8.97 5.74 -20.15
CA GLY A 423 -8.12 6.87 -20.50
C GLY A 423 -6.64 6.58 -20.27
N TYR A 424 -6.27 6.05 -19.10
CA TYR A 424 -4.90 5.62 -18.81
C TYR A 424 -4.43 4.50 -19.76
N GLY A 425 -5.28 3.52 -20.07
CA GLY A 425 -4.96 2.47 -21.02
C GLY A 425 -4.69 3.00 -22.43
N LEU A 426 -5.39 4.05 -22.86
CA LEU A 426 -5.13 4.73 -24.13
C LEU A 426 -3.79 5.49 -24.11
N GLN A 427 -3.49 6.19 -23.00
CA GLN A 427 -2.20 6.87 -22.82
C GLN A 427 -1.04 5.87 -22.89
N ASP A 428 -1.15 4.73 -22.20
CA ASP A 428 -0.13 3.67 -22.23
C ASP A 428 0.05 3.10 -23.66
N LYS A 429 -1.05 2.90 -24.42
CA LYS A 429 -0.95 2.44 -25.82
C LYS A 429 -0.25 3.46 -26.72
N ILE A 430 -0.55 4.76 -26.57
CA ILE A 430 0.11 5.82 -27.32
C ILE A 430 1.60 5.89 -26.98
N ALA A 431 1.94 5.81 -25.67
CA ALA A 431 3.33 5.80 -25.23
C ALA A 431 4.09 4.58 -25.78
N TRP A 432 3.46 3.41 -25.77
CA TRP A 432 4.01 2.18 -26.34
C TRP A 432 4.26 2.28 -27.85
N TRP A 433 3.30 2.82 -28.58
CA TRP A 433 3.44 3.00 -30.03
C TRP A 433 4.57 3.99 -30.39
N ARG A 434 4.71 5.09 -29.63
CA ARG A 434 5.83 6.05 -29.80
C ARG A 434 7.18 5.42 -29.46
N ALA A 435 7.24 4.55 -28.48
CA ALA A 435 8.47 3.89 -28.02
C ALA A 435 9.05 2.88 -29.04
N ARG A 436 8.25 2.45 -30.03
CA ARG A 436 8.64 1.48 -31.08
C ARG A 436 8.93 2.11 -32.43
N ARG A 437 8.76 3.40 -32.57
CA ARG A 437 9.17 4.19 -33.74
C ARG A 437 10.54 4.82 -33.51
#